data_5e5a6f442cb81e9615e60f64143c26bc
#
_entry.id   5e5a6f442cb81e9615e60f64143c26bc
#
_cell.length_a   1.000
_cell.length_b   1.000
_cell.length_c   1.000
_cell.angle_alpha   90.00
_cell.angle_beta   90.00
_cell.angle_gamma   90.00
#
_symmetry.space_group_name_H-M   'P 1'
#
loop_
_entity.id
_entity.type
_entity.pdbx_description
1 polymer ?
#
loop_
_entity_poly.entity_id
_entity_poly.type
_entity_poly.pdbx_seq_one_letter_code
_entity_poly.pdbx_strand_id
1 'polypeptide(L)'
;MEKKDFKFDKRANKYDDHFEGRLSRRFYELLYRYTDLRRGDKILDVGCGTGTILKTFNEFENIEGHGIDVEPQMLSVARRKCPDMDIRECSCEDTPYNDSYFDTLTACMAYHHFPDKEAFGKEALRILKPNGRLYIADSAFPHPVRKALNLMCRNINGEFLSSEEMRSRFESQGFRYIGVQKDRYAQLVILEKP
;
A
#
# COMPACT_ATOMS: atom_id res chain seq x y z
N MET A 1 -0.49 -27.98 -5.03
CA MET A 1 -0.97 -27.22 -3.84
C MET A 1 -1.94 -26.20 -4.39
N GLU A 2 -3.25 -26.41 -4.19
CA GLU A 2 -4.26 -25.46 -4.64
C GLU A 2 -4.11 -24.15 -3.86
N LYS A 3 -3.92 -23.04 -4.60
CA LYS A 3 -3.99 -21.69 -4.02
C LYS A 3 -5.41 -21.50 -3.48
N LYS A 4 -5.56 -21.38 -2.17
CA LYS A 4 -6.81 -20.90 -1.58
C LYS A 4 -6.99 -19.44 -2.01
N ASP A 5 -7.89 -19.22 -2.98
CA ASP A 5 -8.31 -17.90 -3.41
C ASP A 5 -8.85 -17.11 -2.21
N PHE A 6 -8.12 -16.09 -1.84
CA PHE A 6 -8.60 -15.08 -0.91
C PHE A 6 -9.70 -14.30 -1.66
N LYS A 7 -10.96 -14.47 -1.23
CA LYS A 7 -12.14 -14.00 -1.98
C LYS A 7 -12.38 -12.49 -1.85
N PHE A 8 -11.42 -11.66 -2.17
CA PHE A 8 -11.68 -10.23 -2.37
C PHE A 8 -12.58 -9.96 -3.59
N ASP A 9 -12.49 -10.81 -4.59
CA ASP A 9 -13.17 -10.66 -5.89
C ASP A 9 -14.69 -10.50 -5.82
N LYS A 10 -15.39 -11.27 -4.95
CA LYS A 10 -16.84 -11.19 -4.80
C LYS A 10 -17.34 -9.94 -4.05
N ARG A 11 -16.45 -9.19 -3.41
CA ARG A 11 -16.76 -8.04 -2.55
C ARG A 11 -16.39 -6.69 -3.19
N ALA A 12 -15.67 -6.68 -4.32
CA ALA A 12 -15.11 -5.49 -4.92
C ALA A 12 -16.11 -4.32 -5.08
N ASN A 13 -17.32 -4.60 -5.58
CA ASN A 13 -18.35 -3.57 -5.80
C ASN A 13 -18.96 -2.96 -4.52
N LYS A 14 -18.75 -3.60 -3.37
CA LYS A 14 -19.29 -3.20 -2.05
C LYS A 14 -18.22 -3.02 -1.00
N TYR A 15 -16.94 -3.11 -1.39
CA TYR A 15 -15.82 -3.14 -0.44
C TYR A 15 -15.79 -1.89 0.44
N ASP A 16 -15.95 -0.71 -0.15
CA ASP A 16 -15.89 0.56 0.58
C ASP A 16 -17.05 0.73 1.60
N ASP A 17 -18.19 0.08 1.37
CA ASP A 17 -19.38 0.13 2.25
C ASP A 17 -19.40 -0.99 3.30
N HIS A 18 -18.53 -2.00 3.16
CA HIS A 18 -18.43 -3.10 4.10
C HIS A 18 -17.67 -2.72 5.38
N PHE A 19 -17.78 -3.59 6.39
CA PHE A 19 -17.06 -3.45 7.66
C PHE A 19 -15.54 -3.31 7.46
N GLU A 20 -14.95 -4.05 6.52
CA GLU A 20 -13.52 -3.95 6.17
C GLU A 20 -13.16 -2.58 5.59
N GLY A 21 -13.98 -2.02 4.69
CA GLY A 21 -13.79 -0.66 4.17
C GLY A 21 -13.92 0.42 5.26
N ARG A 22 -14.86 0.22 6.21
CA ARG A 22 -14.98 1.13 7.37
C ARG A 22 -13.80 1.04 8.33
N LEU A 23 -13.22 -0.15 8.52
CA LEU A 23 -11.97 -0.30 9.29
C LEU A 23 -10.80 0.37 8.59
N SER A 24 -10.73 0.30 7.26
CA SER A 24 -9.65 0.89 6.46
C SER A 24 -9.64 2.42 6.52
N ARG A 25 -10.76 3.06 6.84
CA ARG A 25 -10.89 4.52 6.90
C ARG A 25 -9.82 5.22 7.74
N ARG A 26 -9.41 4.65 8.88
CA ARG A 26 -8.36 5.22 9.73
C ARG A 26 -7.00 5.23 9.06
N PHE A 27 -6.72 4.21 8.27
CA PHE A 27 -5.48 4.11 7.51
C PHE A 27 -5.47 5.15 6.39
N TYR A 28 -6.62 5.35 5.72
CA TYR A 28 -6.81 6.41 4.72
C TYR A 28 -6.61 7.80 5.35
N GLU A 29 -7.22 8.05 6.52
CA GLU A 29 -7.07 9.33 7.23
C GLU A 29 -5.61 9.62 7.62
N LEU A 30 -4.84 8.60 8.03
CA LEU A 30 -3.40 8.75 8.26
C LEU A 30 -2.65 9.11 6.97
N LEU A 31 -2.92 8.40 5.88
CA LEU A 31 -2.32 8.70 4.59
C LEU A 31 -2.65 10.12 4.14
N TYR A 32 -3.93 10.51 4.11
CA TYR A 32 -4.34 11.85 3.66
C TYR A 32 -3.74 12.97 4.48
N ARG A 33 -3.56 12.77 5.78
CA ARG A 33 -3.01 13.79 6.68
C ARG A 33 -1.49 13.96 6.56
N TYR A 34 -0.76 12.89 6.29
CA TYR A 34 0.69 12.89 6.41
C TYR A 34 1.45 12.63 5.10
N THR A 35 0.77 12.33 4.01
CA THR A 35 1.41 12.26 2.70
C THR A 35 1.64 13.68 2.18
N ASP A 36 2.89 13.99 1.92
CA ASP A 36 3.30 15.27 1.34
C ASP A 36 3.16 15.18 -0.18
N LEU A 37 2.07 15.74 -0.71
CA LEU A 37 1.75 15.72 -2.13
C LEU A 37 1.84 17.11 -2.71
N ARG A 38 2.24 17.16 -3.98
CA ARG A 38 2.24 18.38 -4.78
C ARG A 38 1.45 18.14 -6.07
N ARG A 39 0.89 19.19 -6.59
CA ARG A 39 0.19 19.15 -7.87
C ARG A 39 1.09 18.60 -8.98
N GLY A 40 0.62 17.56 -9.66
CA GLY A 40 1.34 16.91 -10.74
C GLY A 40 2.35 15.85 -10.29
N ASP A 41 2.44 15.54 -8.98
CA ASP A 41 3.25 14.42 -8.51
C ASP A 41 2.77 13.10 -9.12
N LYS A 42 3.73 12.27 -9.50
CA LYS A 42 3.49 10.90 -9.95
C LYS A 42 3.39 9.98 -8.73
N ILE A 43 2.23 9.39 -8.56
CA ILE A 43 1.94 8.53 -7.40
C ILE A 43 1.59 7.12 -7.87
N LEU A 44 2.18 6.12 -7.23
CA LEU A 44 1.74 4.73 -7.37
C LEU A 44 1.14 4.25 -6.06
N ASP A 45 -0.11 3.79 -6.11
CA ASP A 45 -0.76 3.07 -5.01
C ASP A 45 -0.60 1.56 -5.24
N VAL A 46 0.15 0.89 -4.36
CA VAL A 46 0.51 -0.53 -4.45
C VAL A 46 -0.46 -1.36 -3.63
N GLY A 47 -1.21 -2.24 -4.28
CA GLY A 47 -2.40 -2.88 -3.72
C GLY A 47 -3.56 -1.89 -3.67
N CYS A 48 -3.81 -1.20 -4.79
CA CYS A 48 -4.74 -0.06 -4.87
C CYS A 48 -6.21 -0.43 -4.65
N GLY A 49 -6.54 -1.72 -4.69
CA GLY A 49 -7.91 -2.21 -4.50
C GLY A 49 -8.90 -1.52 -5.44
N THR A 50 -9.90 -0.86 -4.84
CA THR A 50 -10.94 -0.12 -5.59
C THR A 50 -10.55 1.30 -6.00
N GLY A 51 -9.31 1.73 -5.79
CA GLY A 51 -8.78 3.04 -6.19
C GLY A 51 -9.23 4.21 -5.30
N THR A 52 -9.71 3.95 -4.09
CA THR A 52 -10.24 5.00 -3.19
C THR A 52 -9.19 6.02 -2.80
N ILE A 53 -7.95 5.59 -2.53
CA ILE A 53 -6.84 6.48 -2.15
C ILE A 53 -6.50 7.41 -3.31
N LEU A 54 -6.29 6.85 -4.50
CA LEU A 54 -5.93 7.61 -5.70
C LEU A 54 -7.00 8.65 -6.06
N LYS A 55 -8.29 8.26 -6.02
CA LYS A 55 -9.38 9.19 -6.26
C LYS A 55 -9.33 10.36 -5.29
N THR A 56 -9.17 10.08 -4.00
CA THR A 56 -9.16 11.11 -2.96
C THR A 56 -7.95 12.03 -3.11
N PHE A 57 -6.76 11.50 -3.37
CA PHE A 57 -5.57 12.31 -3.61
C PHE A 57 -5.74 13.25 -4.81
N ASN A 58 -6.33 12.75 -5.89
CA ASN A 58 -6.58 13.57 -7.08
C ASN A 58 -7.57 14.70 -6.85
N GLU A 59 -8.58 14.49 -5.99
CA GLU A 59 -9.53 15.53 -5.60
C GLU A 59 -8.85 16.69 -4.85
N PHE A 60 -7.76 16.42 -4.11
CA PHE A 60 -7.03 17.44 -3.36
C PHE A 60 -5.91 18.10 -4.16
N GLU A 61 -5.10 17.34 -4.90
CA GLU A 61 -3.83 17.84 -5.44
C GLU A 61 -3.67 17.67 -6.97
N ASN A 62 -4.66 17.08 -7.67
CA ASN A 62 -4.58 16.84 -9.11
C ASN A 62 -3.27 16.14 -9.51
N ILE A 63 -3.13 14.90 -9.08
CA ILE A 63 -1.95 14.04 -9.25
C ILE A 63 -1.93 13.32 -10.61
N GLU A 64 -0.75 12.79 -11.02
CA GLU A 64 -0.64 11.74 -12.02
C GLU A 64 -0.72 10.38 -11.31
N GLY A 65 -1.93 9.82 -11.23
CA GLY A 65 -2.23 8.64 -10.43
C GLY A 65 -1.99 7.33 -11.18
N HIS A 66 -1.27 6.41 -10.54
CA HIS A 66 -1.08 5.03 -10.99
C HIS A 66 -1.50 4.07 -9.88
N GLY A 67 -2.09 2.94 -10.23
CA GLY A 67 -2.48 1.90 -9.29
C GLY A 67 -2.16 0.51 -9.79
N ILE A 68 -1.65 -0.34 -8.91
CA ILE A 68 -1.46 -1.75 -9.19
C ILE A 68 -2.13 -2.61 -8.13
N ASP A 69 -2.71 -3.72 -8.59
CA ASP A 69 -3.28 -4.75 -7.73
C ASP A 69 -3.22 -6.09 -8.47
N VAL A 70 -3.33 -7.20 -7.75
CA VAL A 70 -3.37 -8.55 -8.34
C VAL A 70 -4.81 -9.06 -8.51
N GLU A 71 -5.80 -8.32 -8.00
CA GLU A 71 -7.22 -8.73 -8.01
C GLU A 71 -8.01 -8.05 -9.15
N PRO A 72 -8.30 -8.75 -10.27
CA PRO A 72 -8.94 -8.16 -11.45
C PRO A 72 -10.28 -7.47 -11.17
N GLN A 73 -11.04 -7.97 -10.19
CA GLN A 73 -12.35 -7.39 -9.86
C GLN A 73 -12.21 -6.07 -9.10
N MET A 74 -11.20 -5.95 -8.21
CA MET A 74 -10.85 -4.67 -7.58
C MET A 74 -10.44 -3.65 -8.63
N LEU A 75 -9.56 -4.03 -9.56
CA LEU A 75 -9.11 -3.18 -10.66
C LEU A 75 -10.26 -2.73 -11.59
N SER A 76 -11.25 -3.60 -11.83
CA SER A 76 -12.45 -3.21 -12.59
C SER A 76 -13.21 -2.07 -11.91
N VAL A 77 -13.29 -2.07 -10.58
CA VAL A 77 -13.90 -0.96 -9.81
C VAL A 77 -13.01 0.27 -9.86
N ALA A 78 -11.70 0.11 -9.64
CA ALA A 78 -10.74 1.19 -9.67
C ALA A 78 -10.73 1.95 -10.99
N ARG A 79 -10.72 1.25 -12.13
CA ARG A 79 -10.78 1.86 -13.47
C ARG A 79 -12.04 2.67 -13.70
N ARG A 80 -13.19 2.25 -13.16
CA ARG A 80 -14.43 3.05 -13.23
C ARG A 80 -14.40 4.26 -12.33
N LYS A 81 -13.76 4.15 -11.15
CA LYS A 81 -13.65 5.21 -10.16
C LYS A 81 -12.60 6.26 -10.54
N CYS A 82 -11.54 5.84 -11.21
CA CYS A 82 -10.38 6.65 -11.61
C CYS A 82 -10.13 6.51 -13.13
N PRO A 83 -11.03 6.98 -14.01
CA PRO A 83 -10.95 6.72 -15.46
C PRO A 83 -9.73 7.35 -16.14
N ASP A 84 -9.18 8.41 -15.56
CA ASP A 84 -8.05 9.16 -16.08
C ASP A 84 -6.69 8.69 -15.51
N MET A 85 -6.69 7.61 -14.74
CA MET A 85 -5.49 7.06 -14.09
C MET A 85 -5.04 5.73 -14.71
N ASP A 86 -3.76 5.44 -14.62
CA ASP A 86 -3.17 4.19 -15.10
C ASP A 86 -3.32 3.08 -14.06
N ILE A 87 -4.33 2.22 -14.24
CA ILE A 87 -4.66 1.13 -13.32
C ILE A 87 -4.32 -0.22 -13.96
N ARG A 88 -3.34 -0.94 -13.40
CA ARG A 88 -2.78 -2.18 -13.97
C ARG A 88 -2.91 -3.38 -13.04
N GLU A 89 -3.10 -4.55 -13.65
CA GLU A 89 -2.92 -5.83 -12.97
C GLU A 89 -1.43 -6.18 -12.97
N CYS A 90 -0.83 -6.15 -11.78
CA CYS A 90 0.62 -6.34 -11.63
C CYS A 90 0.97 -6.74 -10.19
N SER A 91 2.03 -7.57 -10.05
CA SER A 91 2.67 -7.81 -8.75
C SER A 91 3.45 -6.57 -8.30
N CYS A 92 3.56 -6.41 -6.98
CA CYS A 92 4.33 -5.33 -6.37
C CYS A 92 5.85 -5.58 -6.40
N GLU A 93 6.29 -6.77 -6.78
CA GLU A 93 7.68 -7.24 -6.71
C GLU A 93 8.46 -7.00 -8.01
N ASP A 94 7.76 -6.83 -9.13
CA ASP A 94 8.33 -6.61 -10.46
C ASP A 94 7.32 -5.80 -11.29
N THR A 95 7.45 -4.50 -11.28
CA THR A 95 6.52 -3.59 -11.93
C THR A 95 7.01 -3.15 -13.31
N PRO A 96 6.11 -2.83 -14.26
CA PRO A 96 6.50 -2.41 -15.61
C PRO A 96 6.91 -0.91 -15.69
N TYR A 97 7.27 -0.32 -14.55
CA TYR A 97 7.66 1.09 -14.51
C TYR A 97 9.18 1.26 -14.58
N ASN A 98 9.59 2.41 -15.13
CA ASN A 98 11.00 2.78 -15.22
C ASN A 98 11.59 3.10 -13.83
N ASP A 99 12.93 3.03 -13.75
CA ASP A 99 13.67 3.50 -12.59
C ASP A 99 13.39 4.98 -12.33
N SER A 100 13.30 5.36 -11.07
CA SER A 100 13.15 6.77 -10.64
C SER A 100 11.96 7.48 -11.32
N TYR A 101 10.83 6.81 -11.39
CA TYR A 101 9.64 7.31 -12.09
C TYR A 101 8.65 8.03 -11.16
N PHE A 102 8.49 7.57 -9.90
CA PHE A 102 7.48 8.06 -8.97
C PHE A 102 8.05 9.03 -7.93
N ASP A 103 7.28 10.06 -7.62
CA ASP A 103 7.55 10.96 -6.49
C ASP A 103 7.10 10.33 -5.18
N THR A 104 5.99 9.59 -5.20
CA THR A 104 5.37 8.98 -4.03
C THR A 104 4.87 7.57 -4.34
N LEU A 105 5.13 6.64 -3.42
CA LEU A 105 4.47 5.33 -3.35
C LEU A 105 3.60 5.25 -2.10
N THR A 106 2.43 4.63 -2.22
CA THR A 106 1.57 4.27 -1.09
C THR A 106 1.31 2.76 -1.07
N ALA A 107 1.18 2.18 0.12
CA ALA A 107 0.66 0.84 0.33
C ALA A 107 -0.24 0.88 1.56
N CYS A 108 -1.55 0.75 1.35
CA CYS A 108 -2.53 0.89 2.42
C CYS A 108 -3.32 -0.40 2.63
N MET A 109 -3.20 -0.99 3.82
CA MET A 109 -3.83 -2.28 4.15
C MET A 109 -3.50 -3.39 3.14
N ALA A 110 -2.31 -3.30 2.54
CA ALA A 110 -1.84 -4.20 1.49
C ALA A 110 -0.51 -4.88 1.87
N TYR A 111 0.40 -4.17 2.53
CA TYR A 111 1.76 -4.64 2.78
C TYR A 111 1.82 -5.97 3.54
N HIS A 112 0.92 -6.21 4.50
CA HIS A 112 0.86 -7.48 5.23
C HIS A 112 0.49 -8.68 4.33
N HIS A 113 -0.05 -8.45 3.13
CA HIS A 113 -0.36 -9.48 2.14
C HIS A 113 0.73 -9.71 1.09
N PHE A 114 1.74 -8.84 0.99
CA PHE A 114 2.78 -8.97 -0.03
C PHE A 114 3.56 -10.28 0.15
N PRO A 115 3.67 -11.11 -0.91
CA PRO A 115 4.29 -12.42 -0.83
C PRO A 115 5.78 -12.35 -0.48
N ASP A 116 6.52 -11.46 -1.14
CA ASP A 116 7.93 -11.17 -0.88
C ASP A 116 8.14 -9.68 -0.56
N LYS A 117 8.17 -9.39 0.74
CA LYS A 117 8.35 -8.03 1.24
C LYS A 117 9.74 -7.47 0.97
N GLU A 118 10.72 -8.34 0.76
CA GLU A 118 12.08 -7.93 0.42
C GLU A 118 12.17 -7.54 -1.06
N ALA A 119 11.59 -8.34 -1.96
CA ALA A 119 11.51 -8.00 -3.38
C ALA A 119 10.71 -6.71 -3.59
N PHE A 120 9.58 -6.54 -2.89
CA PHE A 120 8.83 -5.27 -2.91
C PHE A 120 9.68 -4.07 -2.50
N GLY A 121 10.46 -4.18 -1.43
CA GLY A 121 11.31 -3.07 -0.98
C GLY A 121 12.38 -2.68 -2.00
N LYS A 122 13.01 -3.65 -2.65
CA LYS A 122 13.97 -3.43 -3.74
C LYS A 122 13.31 -2.75 -4.94
N GLU A 123 12.13 -3.22 -5.32
CA GLU A 123 11.34 -2.65 -6.42
C GLU A 123 10.90 -1.22 -6.11
N ALA A 124 10.36 -0.99 -4.93
CA ALA A 124 9.97 0.35 -4.47
C ALA A 124 11.18 1.32 -4.51
N LEU A 125 12.35 0.87 -4.06
CA LEU A 125 13.56 1.67 -4.13
C LEU A 125 13.97 1.96 -5.59
N ARG A 126 13.82 1.01 -6.50
CA ARG A 126 14.13 1.17 -7.92
C ARG A 126 13.26 2.25 -8.58
N ILE A 127 11.94 2.15 -8.41
CA ILE A 127 10.97 2.99 -9.12
C ILE A 127 10.76 4.38 -8.48
N LEU A 128 11.11 4.57 -7.21
CA LEU A 128 11.10 5.89 -6.57
C LEU A 128 12.21 6.79 -7.14
N LYS A 129 11.90 8.07 -7.33
CA LYS A 129 12.91 9.12 -7.58
C LYS A 129 13.80 9.32 -6.34
N PRO A 130 15.03 9.86 -6.49
CA PRO A 130 15.79 10.37 -5.34
C PRO A 130 14.95 11.37 -4.52
N ASN A 131 14.95 11.23 -3.20
CA ASN A 131 14.09 11.93 -2.24
C ASN A 131 12.58 11.62 -2.35
N GLY A 132 12.18 10.69 -3.22
CA GLY A 132 10.81 10.17 -3.28
C GLY A 132 10.46 9.36 -2.04
N ARG A 133 9.17 9.31 -1.67
CA ARG A 133 8.72 8.72 -0.41
C ARG A 133 7.82 7.52 -0.60
N LEU A 134 8.00 6.54 0.30
CA LEU A 134 7.12 5.39 0.46
C LEU A 134 6.35 5.53 1.78
N TYR A 135 5.03 5.47 1.68
CA TYR A 135 4.09 5.53 2.79
C TYR A 135 3.39 4.19 2.96
N ILE A 136 3.61 3.51 4.08
CA ILE A 136 2.97 2.22 4.38
C ILE A 136 2.01 2.40 5.55
N ALA A 137 0.70 2.38 5.25
CA ALA A 137 -0.35 2.38 6.26
C ALA A 137 -0.83 0.95 6.50
N ASP A 138 -0.57 0.40 7.69
CA ASP A 138 -0.93 -0.97 8.02
C ASP A 138 -1.28 -1.12 9.52
N SER A 139 -1.72 -2.31 9.92
CA SER A 139 -2.19 -2.60 11.27
C SER A 139 -1.05 -2.59 12.29
N ALA A 140 -1.27 -1.92 13.42
CA ALA A 140 -0.36 -1.82 14.56
C ALA A 140 -0.85 -2.67 15.74
N PHE A 141 -0.77 -3.99 15.61
CA PHE A 141 -1.17 -4.88 16.69
C PHE A 141 -0.09 -4.98 17.77
N PRO A 142 -0.50 -5.05 19.09
CA PRO A 142 0.42 -5.40 20.17
C PRO A 142 1.11 -6.74 19.91
N HIS A 143 2.36 -6.88 20.37
CA HIS A 143 3.20 -8.05 20.09
C HIS A 143 2.51 -9.40 20.27
N PRO A 144 1.79 -9.71 21.40
CA PRO A 144 1.18 -11.02 21.57
C PRO A 144 0.05 -11.29 20.56
N VAL A 145 -0.76 -10.25 20.24
CA VAL A 145 -1.84 -10.34 19.25
C VAL A 145 -1.26 -10.56 17.85
N ARG A 146 -0.25 -9.77 17.50
CA ARG A 146 0.44 -9.86 16.21
C ARG A 146 1.06 -11.24 15.99
N LYS A 147 1.75 -11.79 17.02
CA LYS A 147 2.32 -13.13 16.95
C LYS A 147 1.25 -14.21 16.71
N ALA A 148 0.12 -14.11 17.38
CA ALA A 148 -1.00 -15.03 17.17
C ALA A 148 -1.59 -14.90 15.75
N LEU A 149 -1.82 -13.67 15.27
CA LEU A 149 -2.32 -13.41 13.92
C LEU A 149 -1.36 -13.92 12.85
N ASN A 150 -0.06 -13.66 12.98
CA ASN A 150 0.94 -14.15 12.03
C ASN A 150 1.00 -15.69 11.98
N LEU A 151 0.80 -16.36 13.12
CA LEU A 151 0.71 -17.82 13.14
C LEU A 151 -0.55 -18.31 12.39
N MET A 152 -1.69 -17.66 12.57
CA MET A 152 -2.95 -18.00 11.91
C MET A 152 -2.91 -17.68 10.41
N CYS A 153 -2.27 -16.57 10.02
CA CYS A 153 -2.19 -16.09 8.64
C CYS A 153 -1.04 -16.70 7.84
N ARG A 154 -0.20 -17.55 8.44
CA ARG A 154 0.97 -18.16 7.79
C ARG A 154 0.63 -18.88 6.49
N ASN A 155 -0.54 -19.51 6.41
CA ASN A 155 -0.97 -20.28 5.23
C ASN A 155 -1.46 -19.39 4.06
N ILE A 156 -1.62 -18.10 4.28
CA ILE A 156 -2.10 -17.11 3.30
C ILE A 156 -1.07 -16.00 3.06
N ASN A 157 0.18 -16.25 3.44
CA ASN A 157 1.30 -15.28 3.35
C ASN A 157 1.06 -13.95 4.08
N GLY A 158 0.09 -13.90 5.01
CA GLY A 158 -0.16 -12.73 5.82
C GLY A 158 0.89 -12.56 6.91
N GLU A 159 1.61 -11.44 6.90
CA GLU A 159 2.58 -11.10 7.95
C GLU A 159 2.42 -9.65 8.39
N PHE A 160 1.89 -9.44 9.59
CA PHE A 160 1.82 -8.13 10.21
C PHE A 160 3.14 -7.77 10.89
N LEU A 161 3.66 -6.58 10.63
CA LEU A 161 4.91 -6.08 11.19
C LEU A 161 4.65 -4.85 12.08
N SER A 162 5.47 -4.70 13.11
CA SER A 162 5.56 -3.42 13.85
C SER A 162 6.28 -2.37 13.02
N SER A 163 6.13 -1.11 13.43
CA SER A 163 6.87 -0.01 12.81
C SER A 163 8.39 -0.19 12.92
N GLU A 164 8.87 -0.78 14.00
CA GLU A 164 10.29 -1.06 14.23
C GLU A 164 10.82 -2.16 13.31
N GLU A 165 10.02 -3.22 13.08
CA GLU A 165 10.37 -4.30 12.15
C GLU A 165 10.34 -3.80 10.70
N MET A 166 9.35 -2.98 10.32
CA MET A 166 9.32 -2.33 9.01
C MET A 166 10.53 -1.41 8.84
N ARG A 167 10.81 -0.55 9.82
CA ARG A 167 11.98 0.33 9.82
C ARG A 167 13.26 -0.46 9.55
N SER A 168 13.55 -1.48 10.37
CA SER A 168 14.77 -2.27 10.26
C SER A 168 14.88 -2.92 8.87
N ARG A 169 13.79 -3.48 8.35
CA ARG A 169 13.76 -4.11 7.02
C ARG A 169 14.07 -3.12 5.90
N PHE A 170 13.43 -1.97 5.87
CA PHE A 170 13.62 -0.98 4.81
C PHE A 170 14.97 -0.24 4.92
N GLU A 171 15.45 0.06 6.14
CA GLU A 171 16.79 0.64 6.33
C GLU A 171 17.88 -0.32 5.83
N SER A 172 17.74 -1.64 6.04
CA SER A 172 18.67 -2.63 5.49
C SER A 172 18.70 -2.70 3.96
N GLN A 173 17.65 -2.23 3.31
CA GLN A 173 17.53 -2.16 1.84
C GLN A 173 18.00 -0.83 1.26
N GLY A 174 18.32 0.16 2.08
CA GLY A 174 18.84 1.46 1.66
C GLY A 174 17.84 2.62 1.77
N PHE A 175 16.66 2.42 2.33
CA PHE A 175 15.76 3.52 2.64
C PHE A 175 16.21 4.31 3.87
N ARG A 176 15.92 5.60 3.87
CA ARG A 176 16.01 6.45 5.06
C ARG A 176 14.65 6.42 5.79
N TYR A 177 14.64 6.07 7.06
CA TYR A 177 13.45 6.16 7.90
C TYR A 177 13.18 7.63 8.27
N ILE A 178 11.99 8.13 7.95
CA ILE A 178 11.55 9.50 8.25
C ILE A 178 10.76 9.56 9.54
N GLY A 179 9.86 8.59 9.76
CA GLY A 179 9.06 8.55 10.97
C GLY A 179 7.88 7.58 10.92
N VAL A 180 7.11 7.59 11.99
CA VAL A 180 5.87 6.82 12.11
C VAL A 180 4.76 7.67 12.73
N GLN A 181 3.56 7.55 12.19
CA GLN A 181 2.35 8.08 12.79
C GLN A 181 1.47 6.91 13.24
N LYS A 182 0.81 7.05 14.39
CA LYS A 182 -0.03 5.98 14.94
C LYS A 182 -1.39 6.55 15.37
N ASP A 183 -2.45 5.81 15.04
CA ASP A 183 -3.80 6.06 15.55
C ASP A 183 -4.45 4.72 15.93
N ARG A 184 -4.60 4.48 17.24
CA ARG A 184 -5.14 3.23 17.81
C ARG A 184 -4.44 1.99 17.25
N TYR A 185 -5.10 1.27 16.33
CA TYR A 185 -4.58 0.04 15.70
C TYR A 185 -3.97 0.28 14.32
N ALA A 186 -3.89 1.53 13.88
CA ALA A 186 -3.28 1.89 12.60
C ALA A 186 -1.89 2.52 12.82
N GLN A 187 -0.96 2.21 11.93
CA GLN A 187 0.34 2.85 11.82
C GLN A 187 0.59 3.28 10.39
N LEU A 188 1.26 4.40 10.21
CA LEU A 188 1.80 4.89 8.95
C LEU A 188 3.29 5.03 9.09
N VAL A 189 4.03 4.18 8.43
CA VAL A 189 5.50 4.26 8.34
C VAL A 189 5.88 5.08 7.12
N ILE A 190 6.80 6.03 7.29
CA ILE A 190 7.26 6.95 6.25
C ILE A 190 8.73 6.70 6.01
N LEU A 191 9.06 6.41 4.76
CA LEU A 191 10.38 6.05 4.28
C LEU A 191 10.73 6.94 3.08
N GLU A 192 12.00 7.18 2.86
CA GLU A 192 12.47 8.01 1.75
C GLU A 192 13.64 7.32 1.05
N LYS A 193 13.64 7.37 -0.29
CA LYS A 193 14.83 7.01 -1.08
C LYS A 193 15.85 8.13 -0.98
N PRO A 194 17.10 7.86 -0.52
CA PRO A 194 18.18 8.86 -0.48
C PRO A 194 18.50 9.46 -1.85
#